data_8661b48235cdbf154997889a8c356d9f
#
_entry.id   8661b48235cdbf154997889a8c356d9f
#
_cell.length_a   1.000
_cell.length_b   1.000
_cell.length_c   1.000
_cell.angle_alpha   90.00
_cell.angle_beta   90.00
_cell.angle_gamma   90.00
#
_symmetry.space_group_name_H-M   'P 1'
#
loop_
_entity.id
_entity.type
_entity.pdbx_description
1 polymer ?
#
loop_
_entity_poly.entity_id
_entity_poly.type
_entity_poly.pdbx_seq_one_letter_code
_entity_poly.pdbx_strand_id
1 'polypeptide(L)'
;MSVPRIGFACQYRHPDRSLPAGELKTIEAAYNPRTTTLRWMDSVSQAVAYAKLGEIVEHNLQAQLRLLTYVATLPKPLQMLRLSSDLLPFYSHPKVAAFYQRPEMEQRLIDGFAAIGEVARATNIRLSMHPGQYCVLGSDRPDVVENSLAEFEYHADMIRMMGYGRTFQDFKCNLHIAGKLGGDGIRAVWPRLSHEARQCITFENDEKTYGVDACLALADLAPVVLDVHHCWIHEDAYIDPHSERVARIIDSWRGVRPTMHLSQPQERLQELGLSAEQKLEMPEVLKVAPKRELYGHSARMWNHWTNGYVLQFL
;
A
#
# COMPACT_ATOMS: atom_id res chain seq x y z
N MET A 1 16.44 20.01 6.89
CA MET A 1 15.64 18.80 7.17
C MET A 1 14.45 18.77 6.22
N SER A 2 14.10 17.62 5.64
CA SER A 2 12.92 17.52 4.78
C SER A 2 11.65 17.58 5.63
N VAL A 3 10.62 18.30 5.17
CA VAL A 3 9.34 18.43 5.88
C VAL A 3 8.69 17.06 6.05
N PRO A 4 8.15 16.69 7.22
CA PRO A 4 7.30 15.52 7.39
C PRO A 4 6.13 15.55 6.43
N ARG A 5 5.71 14.36 5.93
CA ARG A 5 4.61 14.28 4.97
C ARG A 5 3.56 13.29 5.45
N ILE A 6 2.32 13.63 5.24
CA ILE A 6 1.15 12.78 5.44
C ILE A 6 0.49 12.60 4.08
N GLY A 7 0.23 11.36 3.70
CA GLY A 7 -0.44 11.02 2.46
C GLY A 7 -1.66 10.13 2.71
N PHE A 8 -2.44 9.91 1.68
CA PHE A 8 -3.54 8.98 1.70
C PHE A 8 -3.27 7.76 0.79
N ALA A 9 -4.08 6.73 0.97
CA ALA A 9 -3.85 5.44 0.34
C ALA A 9 -4.91 5.12 -0.70
N CYS A 10 -4.47 4.80 -1.90
CA CYS A 10 -5.15 4.10 -2.98
C CYS A 10 -6.37 4.79 -3.61
N GLN A 11 -7.31 5.31 -2.82
CA GLN A 11 -8.56 5.83 -3.34
C GLN A 11 -8.73 7.32 -3.04
N TYR A 12 -9.08 8.07 -4.07
CA TYR A 12 -9.51 9.45 -3.91
C TYR A 12 -10.93 9.48 -3.34
N ARG A 13 -11.11 10.29 -2.31
CA ARG A 13 -12.40 10.68 -1.76
C ARG A 13 -12.52 12.20 -1.84
N HIS A 14 -13.62 12.68 -2.42
CA HIS A 14 -13.84 14.12 -2.53
C HIS A 14 -13.93 14.75 -1.14
N PRO A 15 -13.19 15.84 -0.86
CA PRO A 15 -13.18 16.44 0.50
C PRO A 15 -14.55 17.00 0.92
N ASP A 16 -15.30 17.57 -0.01
CA ASP A 16 -16.67 18.03 0.28
C ASP A 16 -17.64 16.85 0.18
N ARG A 17 -18.04 16.34 1.34
CA ARG A 17 -18.99 15.23 1.47
C ARG A 17 -20.45 15.68 1.48
N SER A 18 -20.75 17.00 1.39
CA SER A 18 -22.10 17.54 1.32
C SER A 18 -22.72 17.45 -0.08
N LEU A 19 -21.90 17.19 -1.11
CA LEU A 19 -22.36 17.00 -2.48
C LEU A 19 -23.29 15.77 -2.61
N PRO A 20 -24.25 15.80 -3.57
CA PRO A 20 -25.10 14.65 -3.86
C PRO A 20 -24.31 13.38 -4.13
N ALA A 21 -24.76 12.22 -3.64
CA ALA A 21 -24.03 10.95 -3.76
C ALA A 21 -23.71 10.57 -5.21
N GLY A 22 -24.60 10.87 -6.17
CA GLY A 22 -24.37 10.63 -7.60
C GLY A 22 -23.25 11.49 -8.18
N GLU A 23 -23.15 12.75 -7.76
CA GLU A 23 -22.09 13.67 -8.14
C GLU A 23 -20.75 13.22 -7.56
N LEU A 24 -20.70 12.91 -6.25
CA LEU A 24 -19.52 12.36 -5.59
C LEU A 24 -19.01 11.11 -6.32
N LYS A 25 -19.91 10.18 -6.64
CA LYS A 25 -19.55 8.95 -7.37
C LYS A 25 -18.93 9.25 -8.74
N THR A 26 -19.48 10.22 -9.45
CA THR A 26 -18.99 10.61 -10.78
C THR A 26 -17.60 11.24 -10.69
N ILE A 27 -17.41 12.20 -9.76
CA ILE A 27 -16.12 12.85 -9.53
C ILE A 27 -15.07 11.81 -9.10
N GLU A 28 -15.37 11.02 -8.08
CA GLU A 28 -14.44 10.04 -7.52
C GLU A 28 -14.03 8.98 -8.56
N ALA A 29 -14.96 8.55 -9.43
CA ALA A 29 -14.69 7.58 -10.48
C ALA A 29 -13.66 8.06 -11.52
N ALA A 30 -13.45 9.37 -11.67
CA ALA A 30 -12.45 9.92 -12.56
C ALA A 30 -11.00 9.77 -12.02
N TYR A 31 -10.84 9.61 -10.70
CA TYR A 31 -9.56 9.52 -10.01
C TYR A 31 -9.22 8.10 -9.53
N ASN A 32 -10.23 7.23 -9.48
CA ASN A 32 -10.06 5.88 -8.92
C ASN A 32 -9.93 4.83 -10.02
N PRO A 33 -9.10 3.78 -9.82
CA PRO A 33 -8.96 2.72 -10.80
C PRO A 33 -10.24 1.91 -10.95
N ARG A 34 -10.37 1.31 -12.12
CA ARG A 34 -11.42 0.33 -12.48
C ARG A 34 -10.81 -1.04 -12.57
N THR A 35 -11.62 -2.05 -12.36
CA THR A 35 -11.24 -3.45 -12.53
C THR A 35 -12.35 -4.25 -13.21
N THR A 36 -12.10 -5.52 -13.47
CA THR A 36 -13.07 -6.50 -13.96
C THR A 36 -12.87 -7.83 -13.24
N THR A 37 -13.59 -8.87 -13.62
CA THR A 37 -13.45 -10.20 -13.02
C THR A 37 -13.08 -11.24 -14.09
N LEU A 38 -12.30 -12.25 -13.72
CA LEU A 38 -12.00 -13.38 -14.62
C LEU A 38 -13.29 -14.06 -15.08
N ARG A 39 -14.28 -14.19 -14.20
CA ARG A 39 -15.60 -14.74 -14.56
C ARG A 39 -16.26 -13.98 -15.71
N TRP A 40 -16.19 -12.65 -15.70
CA TRP A 40 -16.73 -11.85 -16.79
C TRP A 40 -15.91 -12.06 -18.07
N MET A 41 -14.59 -12.05 -17.97
CA MET A 41 -13.71 -12.28 -19.12
C MET A 41 -13.96 -13.66 -19.76
N ASP A 42 -14.17 -14.70 -18.94
CA ASP A 42 -14.48 -16.05 -19.42
C ASP A 42 -15.88 -16.15 -20.04
N SER A 43 -16.77 -15.19 -19.80
CA SER A 43 -18.16 -15.17 -20.35
C SER A 43 -18.30 -14.50 -21.71
N VAL A 44 -17.23 -13.89 -22.23
CA VAL A 44 -17.23 -13.16 -23.51
C VAL A 44 -16.11 -13.67 -24.42
N SER A 45 -16.14 -13.27 -25.70
CA SER A 45 -15.02 -13.60 -26.59
C SER A 45 -13.71 -12.90 -26.15
N GLN A 46 -12.57 -13.52 -26.45
CA GLN A 46 -11.24 -12.93 -26.14
C GLN A 46 -11.09 -11.51 -26.69
N ALA A 47 -11.61 -11.25 -27.89
CA ALA A 47 -11.55 -9.91 -28.49
C ALA A 47 -12.30 -8.88 -27.65
N VAL A 48 -13.50 -9.21 -27.16
CA VAL A 48 -14.29 -8.35 -26.28
C VAL A 48 -13.61 -8.17 -24.92
N ALA A 49 -13.08 -9.26 -24.33
CA ALA A 49 -12.33 -9.20 -23.07
C ALA A 49 -11.13 -8.28 -23.17
N TYR A 50 -10.35 -8.39 -24.23
CA TYR A 50 -9.14 -7.61 -24.45
C TYR A 50 -9.44 -6.13 -24.75
N ALA A 51 -10.50 -5.84 -25.52
CA ALA A 51 -10.96 -4.48 -25.73
C ALA A 51 -11.31 -3.80 -24.39
N LYS A 52 -12.06 -4.52 -23.53
CA LYS A 52 -12.42 -4.04 -22.19
C LYS A 52 -11.21 -3.82 -21.28
N LEU A 53 -10.24 -4.73 -21.31
CA LEU A 53 -8.98 -4.53 -20.56
C LEU A 53 -8.24 -3.29 -21.04
N GLY A 54 -8.17 -3.05 -22.35
CA GLY A 54 -7.55 -1.84 -22.91
C GLY A 54 -8.20 -0.56 -22.40
N GLU A 55 -9.55 -0.51 -22.39
CA GLU A 55 -10.30 0.61 -21.81
C GLU A 55 -10.00 0.83 -20.32
N ILE A 56 -9.90 -0.27 -19.54
CA ILE A 56 -9.61 -0.21 -18.11
C ILE A 56 -8.19 0.29 -17.87
N VAL A 57 -7.19 -0.24 -18.58
CA VAL A 57 -5.79 0.18 -18.49
C VAL A 57 -5.65 1.67 -18.81
N GLU A 58 -6.25 2.12 -19.92
CA GLU A 58 -6.23 3.54 -20.31
C GLU A 58 -6.85 4.41 -19.21
N HIS A 59 -8.05 4.03 -18.74
CA HIS A 59 -8.69 4.76 -17.65
C HIS A 59 -7.81 4.83 -16.40
N ASN A 60 -7.19 3.70 -16.00
CA ASN A 60 -6.42 3.62 -14.77
C ASN A 60 -5.15 4.47 -14.85
N LEU A 61 -4.43 4.46 -15.96
CA LEU A 61 -3.27 5.33 -16.18
C LEU A 61 -3.67 6.81 -16.08
N GLN A 62 -4.75 7.21 -16.75
CA GLN A 62 -5.25 8.57 -16.71
C GLN A 62 -5.79 8.97 -15.33
N ALA A 63 -6.43 8.05 -14.61
CA ALA A 63 -6.92 8.29 -13.26
C ALA A 63 -5.75 8.56 -12.28
N GLN A 64 -4.68 7.75 -12.37
CA GLN A 64 -3.50 7.96 -11.52
C GLN A 64 -2.77 9.27 -11.86
N LEU A 65 -2.65 9.60 -13.13
CA LEU A 65 -2.04 10.88 -13.54
C LEU A 65 -2.85 12.07 -13.01
N ARG A 66 -4.19 12.03 -13.13
CA ARG A 66 -5.06 13.05 -12.55
C ARG A 66 -4.93 13.16 -11.05
N LEU A 67 -4.92 12.00 -10.37
CA LEU A 67 -4.78 11.96 -8.91
C LEU A 67 -3.45 12.56 -8.46
N LEU A 68 -2.37 12.22 -9.14
CA LEU A 68 -1.05 12.75 -8.84
C LEU A 68 -0.95 14.26 -9.11
N THR A 69 -1.56 14.73 -10.22
CA THR A 69 -1.66 16.15 -10.53
C THR A 69 -2.45 16.90 -9.45
N TYR A 70 -3.54 16.32 -8.95
CA TYR A 70 -4.28 16.89 -7.81
C TYR A 70 -3.41 16.93 -6.55
N VAL A 71 -2.70 15.85 -6.20
CA VAL A 71 -1.80 15.82 -5.04
C VAL A 71 -0.70 16.89 -5.17
N ALA A 72 -0.24 17.16 -6.38
CA ALA A 72 0.76 18.22 -6.64
C ALA A 72 0.27 19.63 -6.29
N THR A 73 -1.06 19.87 -6.29
CA THR A 73 -1.65 21.15 -5.88
C THR A 73 -1.77 21.33 -4.37
N LEU A 74 -1.63 20.24 -3.61
CA LEU A 74 -1.73 20.29 -2.15
C LEU A 74 -0.48 20.91 -1.51
N PRO A 75 -0.59 21.42 -0.26
CA PRO A 75 0.57 21.86 0.50
C PRO A 75 1.65 20.76 0.60
N LYS A 76 2.92 21.13 0.62
CA LYS A 76 4.07 20.18 0.66
C LYS A 76 3.96 19.07 1.71
N PRO A 77 3.48 19.32 2.94
CA PRO A 77 3.29 18.26 3.92
C PRO A 77 2.25 17.20 3.51
N LEU A 78 1.37 17.48 2.55
CA LEU A 78 0.35 16.55 2.04
C LEU A 78 0.73 15.90 0.70
N GLN A 79 1.93 16.18 0.17
CA GLN A 79 2.40 15.63 -1.10
C GLN A 79 3.05 14.25 -0.91
N MET A 80 2.22 13.28 -0.55
CA MET A 80 2.55 11.86 -0.43
C MET A 80 1.33 11.03 -0.85
N LEU A 81 1.55 9.95 -1.60
CA LEU A 81 0.47 9.13 -2.13
C LEU A 81 0.88 7.66 -2.21
N ARG A 82 0.02 6.76 -1.72
CA ARG A 82 0.09 5.33 -2.03
C ARG A 82 -0.78 5.05 -3.25
N LEU A 83 -0.16 4.66 -4.36
CA LEU A 83 -0.85 4.25 -5.58
C LEU A 83 -1.62 2.95 -5.35
N SER A 84 -2.70 2.74 -6.10
CA SER A 84 -3.42 1.46 -6.07
C SER A 84 -2.58 0.34 -6.68
N SER A 85 -2.72 -0.86 -6.13
CA SER A 85 -2.15 -2.08 -6.71
C SER A 85 -2.98 -2.64 -7.86
N ASP A 86 -4.24 -2.23 -8.02
CA ASP A 86 -5.18 -2.76 -9.02
C ASP A 86 -5.15 -1.98 -10.35
N LEU A 87 -3.99 -1.45 -10.74
CA LEU A 87 -3.88 -0.62 -11.95
C LEU A 87 -3.96 -1.42 -13.23
N LEU A 88 -3.39 -2.63 -13.25
CA LEU A 88 -3.36 -3.53 -14.39
C LEU A 88 -4.03 -4.86 -14.02
N PRO A 89 -5.35 -5.00 -14.24
CA PRO A 89 -6.08 -6.19 -13.83
C PRO A 89 -5.50 -7.46 -14.43
N PHE A 90 -5.21 -8.45 -13.57
CA PHE A 90 -4.69 -9.76 -13.95
C PHE A 90 -3.33 -9.76 -14.67
N TYR A 91 -2.49 -8.73 -14.47
CA TYR A 91 -1.19 -8.62 -15.14
C TYR A 91 -0.33 -9.88 -14.91
N SER A 92 -0.26 -10.38 -13.70
CA SER A 92 0.48 -11.59 -13.30
C SER A 92 -0.25 -12.90 -13.67
N HIS A 93 -1.48 -12.85 -14.20
CA HIS A 93 -2.28 -14.04 -14.44
C HIS A 93 -2.03 -14.65 -15.83
N PRO A 94 -1.69 -15.96 -15.96
CA PRO A 94 -1.29 -16.58 -17.24
C PRO A 94 -2.31 -16.43 -18.38
N LYS A 95 -3.62 -16.44 -18.09
CA LYS A 95 -4.67 -16.27 -19.11
C LYS A 95 -4.63 -14.91 -19.82
N VAL A 96 -4.02 -13.90 -19.20
CA VAL A 96 -4.06 -12.51 -19.65
C VAL A 96 -2.67 -12.02 -20.09
N ALA A 97 -1.61 -12.76 -19.77
CA ALA A 97 -0.23 -12.39 -20.09
C ALA A 97 -0.05 -11.97 -21.55
N ALA A 98 -0.64 -12.72 -22.50
CA ALA A 98 -0.57 -12.42 -23.94
C ALA A 98 -1.16 -11.06 -24.32
N PHE A 99 -2.09 -10.50 -23.52
CA PHE A 99 -2.62 -9.16 -23.74
C PHE A 99 -1.57 -8.09 -23.41
N TYR A 100 -0.91 -8.22 -22.26
CA TYR A 100 0.09 -7.27 -21.80
C TYR A 100 1.42 -7.35 -22.56
N GLN A 101 1.73 -8.52 -23.16
CA GLN A 101 2.93 -8.75 -23.98
C GLN A 101 2.79 -8.24 -25.43
N ARG A 102 1.67 -7.65 -25.82
CA ARG A 102 1.53 -7.01 -27.14
C ARG A 102 2.40 -5.76 -27.20
N PRO A 103 3.18 -5.56 -28.26
CA PRO A 103 4.10 -4.41 -28.38
C PRO A 103 3.40 -3.06 -28.16
N GLU A 104 2.19 -2.89 -28.71
CA GLU A 104 1.40 -1.68 -28.55
C GLU A 104 0.94 -1.45 -27.11
N MET A 105 0.64 -2.52 -26.37
CA MET A 105 0.25 -2.43 -24.97
C MET A 105 1.46 -2.16 -24.08
N GLU A 106 2.56 -2.88 -24.30
CA GLU A 106 3.81 -2.67 -23.58
C GLU A 106 4.29 -1.21 -23.71
N GLN A 107 4.31 -0.66 -24.94
CA GLN A 107 4.66 0.74 -25.16
C GLN A 107 3.69 1.68 -24.44
N ARG A 108 2.40 1.37 -24.48
CA ARG A 108 1.37 2.15 -23.78
C ARG A 108 1.57 2.20 -22.28
N LEU A 109 1.96 1.07 -21.67
CA LEU A 109 2.29 1.00 -20.24
C LEU A 109 3.54 1.81 -19.92
N ILE A 110 4.60 1.66 -20.70
CA ILE A 110 5.84 2.43 -20.53
C ILE A 110 5.54 3.93 -20.57
N ASP A 111 4.84 4.42 -21.59
CA ASP A 111 4.54 5.85 -21.74
C ASP A 111 3.65 6.35 -20.59
N GLY A 112 2.61 5.59 -20.22
CA GLY A 112 1.68 5.97 -19.18
C GLY A 112 2.31 6.03 -17.79
N PHE A 113 3.10 5.02 -17.42
CA PHE A 113 3.81 5.02 -16.14
C PHE A 113 4.98 6.01 -16.12
N ALA A 114 5.69 6.21 -17.23
CA ALA A 114 6.71 7.26 -17.33
C ALA A 114 6.14 8.63 -17.03
N ALA A 115 4.97 8.97 -17.60
CA ALA A 115 4.30 10.25 -17.33
C ALA A 115 3.93 10.42 -15.83
N ILE A 116 3.43 9.35 -15.17
CA ILE A 116 3.17 9.35 -13.72
C ILE A 116 4.47 9.61 -12.94
N GLY A 117 5.54 8.90 -13.29
CA GLY A 117 6.85 9.05 -12.65
C GLY A 117 7.46 10.44 -12.85
N GLU A 118 7.31 11.04 -14.02
CA GLU A 118 7.76 12.40 -14.33
C GLU A 118 7.07 13.45 -13.45
N VAL A 119 5.75 13.39 -13.34
CA VAL A 119 5.01 14.31 -12.46
C VAL A 119 5.45 14.14 -11.01
N ALA A 120 5.60 12.89 -10.53
CA ALA A 120 6.04 12.63 -9.16
C ALA A 120 7.43 13.21 -8.86
N ARG A 121 8.39 13.04 -9.77
CA ARG A 121 9.75 13.58 -9.63
C ARG A 121 9.78 15.10 -9.75
N ALA A 122 9.11 15.67 -10.75
CA ALA A 122 9.06 17.11 -10.97
C ALA A 122 8.44 17.87 -9.78
N THR A 123 7.46 17.27 -9.12
CA THR A 123 6.77 17.86 -7.97
C THR A 123 7.33 17.36 -6.62
N ASN A 124 8.29 16.42 -6.66
CA ASN A 124 8.83 15.79 -5.46
C ASN A 124 7.72 15.19 -4.57
N ILE A 125 6.73 14.51 -5.17
CA ILE A 125 5.72 13.73 -4.43
C ILE A 125 6.33 12.38 -4.06
N ARG A 126 6.15 11.96 -2.80
CA ARG A 126 6.60 10.66 -2.33
C ARG A 126 5.55 9.59 -2.67
N LEU A 127 5.93 8.62 -3.48
CA LEU A 127 5.06 7.54 -3.89
C LEU A 127 5.36 6.25 -3.11
N SER A 128 4.33 5.42 -2.99
CA SER A 128 4.44 4.04 -2.52
C SER A 128 3.38 3.15 -3.16
N MET A 129 3.55 1.84 -3.05
CA MET A 129 2.58 0.81 -3.39
C MET A 129 2.49 -0.23 -2.26
N HIS A 130 1.46 -1.06 -2.32
CA HIS A 130 1.25 -2.13 -1.35
C HIS A 130 0.54 -3.30 -2.05
N PRO A 131 1.25 -4.39 -2.40
CA PRO A 131 0.64 -5.60 -2.93
C PRO A 131 -0.51 -6.08 -2.04
N GLY A 132 -1.47 -6.74 -2.65
CA GLY A 132 -2.62 -7.29 -1.94
C GLY A 132 -2.24 -8.41 -0.95
N GLN A 133 -3.17 -8.74 -0.07
CA GLN A 133 -2.99 -9.77 0.98
C GLN A 133 -2.63 -11.18 0.46
N TYR A 134 -2.73 -11.40 -0.85
CA TYR A 134 -2.39 -12.69 -1.49
C TYR A 134 -0.91 -12.80 -1.86
N CYS A 135 -0.12 -11.75 -1.70
CA CYS A 135 1.32 -11.78 -1.88
C CYS A 135 2.00 -12.34 -0.62
N VAL A 136 2.20 -13.66 -0.57
CA VAL A 136 2.64 -14.42 0.61
C VAL A 136 3.97 -15.10 0.33
N LEU A 137 5.08 -14.34 0.30
CA LEU A 137 6.43 -14.84 0.00
C LEU A 137 6.92 -15.88 1.02
N GLY A 138 6.44 -15.84 2.27
CA GLY A 138 6.77 -16.79 3.34
C GLY A 138 5.87 -18.03 3.39
N SER A 139 5.19 -18.39 2.31
CA SER A 139 4.35 -19.58 2.24
C SER A 139 5.19 -20.88 2.22
N ASP A 140 4.68 -21.96 2.83
CA ASP A 140 5.21 -23.32 2.71
C ASP A 140 4.69 -24.04 1.43
N ARG A 141 3.84 -23.38 0.65
CA ARG A 141 3.27 -23.89 -0.60
C ARG A 141 4.00 -23.29 -1.81
N PRO A 142 4.69 -24.10 -2.64
CA PRO A 142 5.44 -23.59 -3.80
C PRO A 142 4.59 -22.79 -4.79
N ASP A 143 3.36 -23.24 -5.07
CA ASP A 143 2.44 -22.54 -5.99
C ASP A 143 2.06 -21.13 -5.49
N VAL A 144 1.90 -20.97 -4.18
CA VAL A 144 1.63 -19.66 -3.56
C VAL A 144 2.85 -18.77 -3.64
N VAL A 145 4.06 -19.32 -3.43
CA VAL A 145 5.32 -18.57 -3.54
C VAL A 145 5.53 -18.07 -4.97
N GLU A 146 5.33 -18.93 -6.00
CA GLU A 146 5.45 -18.51 -7.40
C GLU A 146 4.47 -17.39 -7.75
N ASN A 147 3.21 -17.52 -7.35
CA ASN A 147 2.21 -16.47 -7.57
C ASN A 147 2.58 -15.17 -6.83
N SER A 148 3.14 -15.27 -5.63
CA SER A 148 3.55 -14.11 -4.84
C SER A 148 4.77 -13.40 -5.44
N LEU A 149 5.73 -14.16 -5.99
CA LEU A 149 6.85 -13.60 -6.74
C LEU A 149 6.35 -12.86 -7.98
N ALA A 150 5.47 -13.49 -8.78
CA ALA A 150 4.88 -12.87 -9.96
C ALA A 150 4.09 -11.60 -9.61
N GLU A 151 3.36 -11.61 -8.50
CA GLU A 151 2.61 -10.45 -8.02
C GLU A 151 3.55 -9.32 -7.55
N PHE A 152 4.65 -9.64 -6.88
CA PHE A 152 5.60 -8.62 -6.45
C PHE A 152 6.37 -8.05 -7.66
N GLU A 153 6.79 -8.88 -8.61
CA GLU A 153 7.46 -8.45 -9.85
C GLU A 153 6.54 -7.59 -10.71
N TYR A 154 5.23 -7.84 -10.73
CA TYR A 154 4.25 -6.94 -11.32
C TYR A 154 4.35 -5.51 -10.77
N HIS A 155 4.50 -5.36 -9.45
CA HIS A 155 4.70 -4.05 -8.84
C HIS A 155 6.07 -3.46 -9.20
N ALA A 156 7.11 -4.28 -9.24
CA ALA A 156 8.45 -3.85 -9.66
C ALA A 156 8.47 -3.37 -11.12
N ASP A 157 7.70 -4.00 -12.01
CA ASP A 157 7.53 -3.56 -13.40
C ASP A 157 6.90 -2.16 -13.49
N MET A 158 5.82 -1.91 -12.76
CA MET A 158 5.21 -0.57 -12.70
C MET A 158 6.19 0.47 -12.15
N ILE A 159 6.91 0.14 -11.08
CA ILE A 159 7.90 1.00 -10.43
C ILE A 159 9.04 1.33 -11.41
N ARG A 160 9.53 0.33 -12.15
CA ARG A 160 10.57 0.49 -13.17
C ARG A 160 10.10 1.38 -14.32
N MET A 161 8.89 1.16 -14.85
CA MET A 161 8.30 2.01 -15.90
C MET A 161 8.11 3.46 -15.44
N MET A 162 7.83 3.70 -14.16
CA MET A 162 7.83 5.04 -13.57
C MET A 162 9.23 5.65 -13.40
N GLY A 163 10.31 4.89 -13.67
CA GLY A 163 11.71 5.34 -13.58
C GLY A 163 12.30 5.28 -12.18
N TYR A 164 11.75 4.44 -11.29
CA TYR A 164 12.22 4.13 -9.95
C TYR A 164 12.80 2.71 -9.85
N GLY A 165 13.14 2.26 -8.64
CA GLY A 165 13.69 0.94 -8.37
C GLY A 165 15.19 0.81 -8.64
N ARG A 166 15.87 1.92 -8.89
CA ARG A 166 17.30 1.94 -9.26
C ARG A 166 18.22 1.99 -8.05
N THR A 167 17.77 2.65 -7.00
CA THR A 167 18.53 2.84 -5.77
C THR A 167 17.69 2.50 -4.56
N PHE A 168 18.36 2.19 -3.45
CA PHE A 168 17.70 1.80 -2.21
C PHE A 168 16.61 2.79 -1.81
N GLN A 169 15.38 2.31 -1.78
CA GLN A 169 14.19 3.02 -1.34
C GLN A 169 13.90 4.36 -2.06
N ASP A 170 14.29 4.47 -3.33
CA ASP A 170 13.82 5.57 -4.19
C ASP A 170 12.29 5.47 -4.47
N PHE A 171 11.74 4.28 -4.26
CA PHE A 171 10.31 3.98 -4.19
C PHE A 171 10.04 2.98 -3.04
N LYS A 172 8.80 2.87 -2.57
CA LYS A 172 8.43 1.95 -1.51
C LYS A 172 7.30 1.03 -1.95
N CYS A 173 7.55 -0.27 -1.83
CA CYS A 173 6.54 -1.29 -2.07
C CYS A 173 6.41 -2.16 -0.82
N ASN A 174 5.34 -1.95 -0.08
CA ASN A 174 5.12 -2.55 1.22
C ASN A 174 4.67 -3.99 1.12
N LEU A 175 5.17 -4.85 1.99
CA LEU A 175 4.76 -6.23 2.11
C LEU A 175 4.60 -6.61 3.58
N HIS A 176 3.47 -7.24 3.94
CA HIS A 176 3.34 -7.92 5.21
C HIS A 176 4.15 -9.23 5.23
N ILE A 177 4.78 -9.53 6.34
CA ILE A 177 5.29 -10.88 6.56
C ILE A 177 4.07 -11.78 6.73
N ALA A 178 3.97 -12.83 5.90
CA ALA A 178 2.86 -13.75 5.91
C ALA A 178 3.30 -15.16 5.48
N GLY A 179 2.46 -16.15 5.77
CA GLY A 179 2.72 -17.55 5.47
C GLY A 179 3.41 -18.28 6.62
N LYS A 180 3.39 -19.60 6.55
CA LYS A 180 3.85 -20.48 7.64
C LYS A 180 5.36 -20.41 7.89
N LEU A 181 6.15 -20.14 6.85
CA LEU A 181 7.60 -19.99 6.96
C LEU A 181 8.04 -18.57 7.33
N GLY A 182 7.13 -17.58 7.27
CA GLY A 182 7.38 -16.22 7.69
C GLY A 182 8.67 -15.64 7.11
N GLY A 183 9.52 -15.08 7.97
CA GLY A 183 10.78 -14.47 7.58
C GLY A 183 11.78 -15.43 6.94
N ASP A 184 11.83 -16.70 7.38
CA ASP A 184 12.74 -17.70 6.80
C ASP A 184 12.36 -18.01 5.35
N GLY A 185 11.06 -18.11 5.06
CA GLY A 185 10.56 -18.27 3.70
C GLY A 185 10.90 -17.08 2.81
N ILE A 186 10.77 -15.86 3.33
CA ILE A 186 11.17 -14.63 2.63
C ILE A 186 12.66 -14.64 2.31
N ARG A 187 13.53 -14.99 3.29
CA ARG A 187 14.98 -15.11 3.06
C ARG A 187 15.32 -16.13 1.98
N ALA A 188 14.63 -17.27 1.96
CA ALA A 188 14.86 -18.32 0.96
C ALA A 188 14.53 -17.86 -0.47
N VAL A 189 13.49 -17.05 -0.65
CA VAL A 189 13.07 -16.55 -1.98
C VAL A 189 13.71 -15.22 -2.36
N TRP A 190 14.37 -14.51 -1.43
CA TRP A 190 14.99 -13.21 -1.65
C TRP A 190 15.92 -13.12 -2.88
N PRO A 191 16.79 -14.12 -3.15
CA PRO A 191 17.67 -14.08 -4.33
C PRO A 191 16.90 -14.15 -5.66
N ARG A 192 15.64 -14.57 -5.66
CA ARG A 192 14.79 -14.73 -6.84
C ARG A 192 14.11 -13.42 -7.24
N LEU A 193 14.02 -12.45 -6.34
CA LEU A 193 13.47 -11.13 -6.62
C LEU A 193 14.43 -10.34 -7.53
N SER A 194 13.88 -9.58 -8.47
CA SER A 194 14.64 -8.66 -9.33
C SER A 194 15.41 -7.62 -8.50
N HIS A 195 16.36 -6.95 -9.15
CA HIS A 195 17.09 -5.85 -8.50
C HIS A 195 16.13 -4.75 -8.03
N GLU A 196 15.23 -4.33 -8.90
CA GLU A 196 14.24 -3.29 -8.66
C GLU A 196 13.30 -3.64 -7.51
N ALA A 197 12.83 -4.90 -7.48
CA ALA A 197 12.00 -5.40 -6.38
C ALA A 197 12.74 -5.26 -5.04
N ARG A 198 13.99 -5.72 -4.96
CA ARG A 198 14.81 -5.62 -3.72
C ARG A 198 15.15 -4.20 -3.31
N GLN A 199 15.24 -3.24 -4.26
CA GLN A 199 15.46 -1.83 -3.94
C GLN A 199 14.23 -1.17 -3.33
N CYS A 200 13.02 -1.67 -3.61
CA CYS A 200 11.77 -1.02 -3.25
C CYS A 200 10.99 -1.70 -2.12
N ILE A 201 11.22 -2.99 -1.88
CA ILE A 201 10.49 -3.76 -0.87
C ILE A 201 10.72 -3.19 0.53
N THR A 202 9.66 -3.17 1.34
CA THR A 202 9.68 -2.88 2.78
C THR A 202 8.82 -3.92 3.50
N PHE A 203 9.15 -4.22 4.74
CA PHE A 203 8.37 -5.16 5.56
C PHE A 203 7.54 -4.41 6.59
N GLU A 204 6.26 -4.74 6.65
CA GLU A 204 5.30 -4.16 7.58
C GLU A 204 4.81 -5.19 8.59
N ASN A 205 4.71 -4.80 9.85
CA ASN A 205 4.12 -5.61 10.89
C ASN A 205 2.62 -5.80 10.67
N ASP A 206 2.11 -7.00 10.96
CA ASP A 206 0.68 -7.30 10.91
C ASP A 206 0.05 -7.36 12.32
N GLU A 207 -1.27 -7.37 12.34
CA GLU A 207 -2.04 -7.36 13.57
C GLU A 207 -2.28 -8.77 14.16
N LYS A 208 -1.89 -9.84 13.46
CA LYS A 208 -2.24 -11.22 13.84
C LYS A 208 -1.04 -12.09 14.17
N THR A 209 -0.08 -12.18 13.25
CA THR A 209 0.94 -13.23 13.29
C THR A 209 2.35 -12.69 13.44
N TYR A 210 2.72 -11.67 12.68
CA TYR A 210 4.10 -11.20 12.58
C TYR A 210 4.21 -9.74 13.00
N GLY A 211 4.53 -9.51 14.26
CA GLY A 211 4.70 -8.18 14.84
C GLY A 211 6.00 -7.50 14.41
N VAL A 212 6.30 -6.40 15.07
CA VAL A 212 7.46 -5.54 14.79
C VAL A 212 8.80 -6.30 14.83
N ASP A 213 8.97 -7.20 15.81
CA ASP A 213 10.23 -7.93 15.96
C ASP A 213 10.50 -8.92 14.81
N ALA A 214 9.44 -9.51 14.24
CA ALA A 214 9.57 -10.33 13.05
C ALA A 214 10.04 -9.50 11.84
N CYS A 215 9.56 -8.27 11.69
CA CYS A 215 10.03 -7.35 10.65
C CYS A 215 11.48 -6.94 10.90
N LEU A 216 11.84 -6.62 12.14
CA LEU A 216 13.22 -6.26 12.52
C LEU A 216 14.22 -7.40 12.31
N ALA A 217 13.78 -8.65 12.37
CA ALA A 217 14.61 -9.80 12.02
C ALA A 217 14.99 -9.86 10.53
N LEU A 218 14.29 -9.10 9.66
CA LEU A 218 14.57 -8.97 8.23
C LEU A 218 15.18 -7.62 7.83
N ALA A 219 15.54 -6.77 8.80
CA ALA A 219 16.03 -5.41 8.56
C ALA A 219 17.37 -5.35 7.79
N ASP A 220 18.11 -6.44 7.76
CA ASP A 220 19.30 -6.61 6.92
C ASP A 220 18.95 -6.70 5.42
N LEU A 221 17.78 -7.21 5.08
CA LEU A 221 17.29 -7.32 3.70
C LEU A 221 16.62 -6.03 3.23
N ALA A 222 15.63 -5.53 3.98
CA ALA A 222 14.85 -4.36 3.61
C ALA A 222 14.37 -3.58 4.84
N PRO A 223 13.99 -2.29 4.68
CA PRO A 223 13.54 -1.47 5.80
C PRO A 223 12.18 -1.91 6.34
N VAL A 224 11.96 -1.56 7.61
CA VAL A 224 10.72 -1.84 8.32
C VAL A 224 9.79 -0.63 8.25
N VAL A 225 8.54 -0.84 7.87
CA VAL A 225 7.43 0.10 8.00
C VAL A 225 6.66 -0.25 9.27
N LEU A 226 6.59 0.67 10.20
CA LEU A 226 5.76 0.54 11.38
C LEU A 226 4.33 0.90 11.03
N ASP A 227 3.39 -0.06 11.11
CA ASP A 227 1.97 0.25 11.27
C ASP A 227 1.63 0.26 12.76
N VAL A 228 1.32 1.45 13.27
CA VAL A 228 1.05 1.65 14.70
C VAL A 228 -0.26 1.02 15.16
N HIS A 229 -1.23 0.91 14.28
CA HIS A 229 -2.50 0.27 14.57
C HIS A 229 -2.35 -1.25 14.66
N HIS A 230 -1.64 -1.85 13.70
CA HIS A 230 -1.32 -3.28 13.76
C HIS A 230 -0.49 -3.63 14.99
N CYS A 231 0.51 -2.81 15.32
CA CYS A 231 1.33 -2.98 16.51
C CYS A 231 0.46 -2.94 17.78
N TRP A 232 -0.42 -1.94 17.89
CA TRP A 232 -1.35 -1.81 19.02
C TRP A 232 -2.27 -3.02 19.17
N ILE A 233 -2.79 -3.58 18.07
CA ILE A 233 -3.62 -4.78 18.13
C ILE A 233 -2.78 -6.03 18.48
N HIS A 234 -1.59 -6.15 17.90
CA HIS A 234 -0.74 -7.33 18.07
C HIS A 234 -0.22 -7.45 19.52
N GLU A 235 0.23 -6.33 20.07
CA GLU A 235 0.90 -6.27 21.38
C GLU A 235 -0.03 -5.85 22.52
N ASP A 236 -1.30 -5.54 22.23
CA ASP A 236 -2.29 -4.97 23.17
C ASP A 236 -1.82 -3.63 23.82
N ALA A 237 -0.80 -2.98 23.22
CA ALA A 237 -0.18 -1.77 23.71
C ALA A 237 0.36 -0.90 22.56
N TYR A 238 0.43 0.42 22.80
CA TYR A 238 1.15 1.33 21.91
C TYR A 238 2.67 1.21 22.12
N ILE A 239 3.42 1.12 21.01
CA ILE A 239 4.88 1.12 21.07
C ILE A 239 5.40 2.48 21.54
N ASP A 240 6.41 2.48 22.41
CA ASP A 240 7.07 3.74 22.83
C ASP A 240 7.83 4.34 21.64
N PRO A 241 7.53 5.59 21.21
CA PRO A 241 8.22 6.29 20.13
C PRO A 241 9.75 6.44 20.36
N HIS A 242 10.19 6.40 21.61
CA HIS A 242 11.60 6.56 21.99
C HIS A 242 12.29 5.23 22.32
N SER A 243 11.61 4.10 22.06
CA SER A 243 12.18 2.78 22.33
C SER A 243 13.33 2.42 21.39
N GLU A 244 14.19 1.51 21.82
CA GLU A 244 15.23 0.91 20.97
C GLU A 244 14.65 0.24 19.72
N ARG A 245 13.46 -0.34 19.81
CA ARG A 245 12.77 -0.94 18.65
C ARG A 245 12.49 0.09 17.58
N VAL A 246 12.01 1.27 17.94
CA VAL A 246 11.76 2.37 16.99
C VAL A 246 13.07 2.89 16.41
N ALA A 247 14.13 3.02 17.23
CA ALA A 247 15.46 3.38 16.73
C ALA A 247 15.95 2.38 15.67
N ARG A 248 15.82 1.07 15.91
CA ARG A 248 16.18 0.01 14.96
C ARG A 248 15.32 0.05 13.68
N ILE A 249 14.04 0.40 13.78
CA ILE A 249 13.19 0.64 12.60
C ILE A 249 13.77 1.77 11.77
N ILE A 250 14.12 2.92 12.39
CA ILE A 250 14.70 4.06 11.69
C ILE A 250 16.03 3.68 11.04
N ASP A 251 16.91 2.98 11.74
CA ASP A 251 18.20 2.54 11.24
C ASP A 251 18.10 1.61 10.03
N SER A 252 17.03 0.77 9.95
CA SER A 252 16.78 -0.10 8.81
C SER A 252 16.63 0.65 7.48
N TRP A 253 16.27 1.94 7.53
CA TRP A 253 16.12 2.81 6.37
C TRP A 253 17.45 3.39 5.84
N ARG A 254 18.58 3.12 6.50
CA ARG A 254 19.95 3.46 6.02
C ARG A 254 20.08 4.92 5.59
N GLY A 255 19.48 5.85 6.35
CA GLY A 255 19.50 7.29 6.07
C GLY A 255 18.41 7.79 5.11
N VAL A 256 17.66 6.91 4.46
CA VAL A 256 16.43 7.31 3.76
C VAL A 256 15.35 7.61 4.80
N ARG A 257 14.57 8.67 4.59
CA ARG A 257 13.50 9.02 5.54
C ARG A 257 12.50 7.85 5.68
N PRO A 258 12.24 7.35 6.89
CA PRO A 258 11.27 6.30 7.13
C PRO A 258 9.86 6.64 6.63
N THR A 259 9.08 5.62 6.33
CA THR A 259 7.63 5.69 6.14
C THR A 259 7.00 4.84 7.23
N MET A 260 5.89 5.31 7.78
CA MET A 260 5.05 4.54 8.68
C MET A 260 3.61 4.54 8.14
N HIS A 261 2.84 3.58 8.56
CA HIS A 261 1.40 3.57 8.32
C HIS A 261 0.66 4.01 9.56
N LEU A 262 -0.41 4.73 9.32
CA LEU A 262 -1.29 5.24 10.32
C LEU A 262 -2.72 4.89 9.95
N SER A 263 -3.36 4.10 10.79
CA SER A 263 -4.79 3.82 10.73
C SER A 263 -5.36 3.79 12.14
N GLN A 264 -6.67 3.76 12.23
CA GLN A 264 -7.40 3.69 13.49
C GLN A 264 -8.53 2.65 13.36
N PRO A 265 -9.02 2.07 14.44
CA PRO A 265 -10.18 1.21 14.41
C PRO A 265 -11.41 1.98 13.93
N GLN A 266 -12.44 1.27 13.48
CA GLN A 266 -13.63 1.86 12.89
C GLN A 266 -14.32 2.85 13.84
N GLU A 267 -14.87 3.93 13.28
CA GLU A 267 -15.56 5.03 14.00
C GLU A 267 -16.73 4.55 14.85
N ARG A 268 -17.34 3.41 14.53
CA ARG A 268 -18.43 2.83 15.31
C ARG A 268 -18.07 2.58 16.79
N LEU A 269 -16.79 2.54 17.15
CA LEU A 269 -16.37 2.44 18.55
C LEU A 269 -16.83 3.66 19.37
N GLN A 270 -17.03 4.83 18.74
CA GLN A 270 -17.64 5.99 19.40
C GLN A 270 -19.10 5.73 19.78
N GLU A 271 -19.86 5.06 18.91
CA GLU A 271 -21.25 4.66 19.17
C GLU A 271 -21.34 3.67 20.34
N LEU A 272 -20.27 2.90 20.56
CA LEU A 272 -20.11 1.98 21.68
C LEU A 272 -19.58 2.64 22.96
N GLY A 273 -19.43 3.97 22.97
CA GLY A 273 -19.09 4.76 24.15
C GLY A 273 -17.61 5.12 24.31
N LEU A 274 -16.73 4.83 23.33
CA LEU A 274 -15.35 5.27 23.39
C LEU A 274 -15.21 6.73 22.92
N SER A 275 -14.56 7.57 23.73
CA SER A 275 -14.35 8.97 23.40
C SER A 275 -13.26 9.18 22.36
N ALA A 276 -13.45 10.18 21.49
CA ALA A 276 -12.44 10.64 20.57
C ALA A 276 -11.15 11.17 21.26
N GLU A 277 -11.28 11.64 22.49
CA GLU A 277 -10.18 12.27 23.25
C GLU A 277 -9.40 11.28 24.12
N GLN A 278 -9.94 10.07 24.35
CA GLN A 278 -9.29 9.10 25.23
C GLN A 278 -8.25 8.26 24.52
N LYS A 279 -7.22 7.85 25.26
CA LYS A 279 -6.33 6.77 24.84
C LYS A 279 -7.12 5.48 24.71
N LEU A 280 -6.99 4.80 23.58
CA LEU A 280 -7.67 3.52 23.35
C LEU A 280 -6.85 2.38 24.01
N GLU A 281 -7.06 2.19 25.30
CA GLU A 281 -6.44 1.07 26.03
C GLU A 281 -7.13 -0.24 25.68
N MET A 282 -6.36 -1.27 25.27
CA MET A 282 -6.93 -2.54 24.81
C MET A 282 -7.90 -3.17 25.79
N PRO A 283 -7.66 -3.23 27.12
CA PRO A 283 -8.61 -3.77 28.07
C PRO A 283 -9.96 -3.04 28.09
N GLU A 284 -9.97 -1.73 27.87
CA GLU A 284 -11.21 -0.94 27.82
C GLU A 284 -11.94 -1.15 26.49
N VAL A 285 -11.21 -1.20 25.40
CA VAL A 285 -11.77 -1.46 24.06
C VAL A 285 -12.43 -2.84 23.99
N LEU A 286 -11.82 -3.87 24.59
CA LEU A 286 -12.33 -5.23 24.60
C LEU A 286 -13.62 -5.40 25.45
N LYS A 287 -13.96 -4.44 26.31
CA LYS A 287 -15.26 -4.42 27.00
C LYS A 287 -16.42 -4.11 26.06
N VAL A 288 -16.17 -3.39 24.98
CA VAL A 288 -17.22 -2.86 24.07
C VAL A 288 -17.18 -3.52 22.68
N ALA A 289 -16.02 -4.01 22.24
CA ALA A 289 -15.87 -4.64 20.93
C ALA A 289 -14.89 -5.83 20.98
N PRO A 290 -15.19 -6.95 20.33
CA PRO A 290 -14.23 -8.08 20.25
C PRO A 290 -13.04 -7.70 19.37
N LYS A 291 -11.86 -8.24 19.67
CA LYS A 291 -10.58 -7.94 18.98
C LYS A 291 -10.67 -8.05 17.45
N ARG A 292 -11.44 -9.02 16.94
CA ARG A 292 -11.65 -9.21 15.48
C ARG A 292 -12.26 -8.00 14.76
N GLU A 293 -12.98 -7.13 15.48
CA GLU A 293 -13.58 -5.93 14.92
C GLU A 293 -12.59 -4.78 14.79
N LEU A 294 -11.46 -4.87 15.51
CA LEU A 294 -10.37 -3.89 15.46
C LEU A 294 -9.54 -4.01 14.19
N TYR A 295 -9.59 -5.17 13.49
CA TYR A 295 -8.89 -5.36 12.21
C TYR A 295 -9.42 -4.47 11.06
N GLY A 296 -10.64 -3.96 11.21
CA GLY A 296 -11.20 -2.99 10.26
C GLY A 296 -10.67 -1.59 10.51
N HIS A 297 -10.18 -0.95 9.44
CA HIS A 297 -9.64 0.39 9.51
C HIS A 297 -10.73 1.44 9.31
N SER A 298 -10.67 2.55 10.04
CA SER A 298 -11.51 3.72 9.80
C SER A 298 -11.07 4.44 8.52
N ALA A 299 -12.04 5.03 7.81
CA ALA A 299 -11.77 5.95 6.72
C ALA A 299 -11.32 7.35 7.21
N ARG A 300 -11.36 7.60 8.50
CA ARG A 300 -11.04 8.89 9.15
C ARG A 300 -10.17 8.69 10.37
N MET A 301 -9.39 9.71 10.69
CA MET A 301 -8.55 9.81 11.87
C MET A 301 -9.38 10.43 13.02
N TRP A 302 -10.32 9.67 13.57
CA TRP A 302 -11.34 10.15 14.52
C TRP A 302 -10.85 10.27 15.96
N ASN A 303 -9.87 9.44 16.38
CA ASN A 303 -9.37 9.48 17.75
C ASN A 303 -8.21 10.48 17.87
N HIS A 304 -8.44 11.56 18.57
CA HIS A 304 -7.51 12.68 18.68
C HIS A 304 -6.29 12.34 19.52
N TRP A 305 -6.44 11.46 20.53
CA TRP A 305 -5.29 11.00 21.31
C TRP A 305 -4.29 10.23 20.40
N THR A 306 -4.79 9.31 19.60
CA THR A 306 -3.95 8.56 18.64
C THR A 306 -3.29 9.51 17.63
N ASN A 307 -4.00 10.54 17.15
CA ASN A 307 -3.42 11.54 16.25
C ASN A 307 -2.23 12.26 16.92
N GLY A 308 -2.37 12.67 18.19
CA GLY A 308 -1.28 13.28 18.96
C GLY A 308 -0.11 12.32 19.21
N TYR A 309 -0.42 11.05 19.49
CA TYR A 309 0.59 10.03 19.71
C TYR A 309 1.47 9.81 18.45
N VAL A 310 0.85 9.70 17.27
CA VAL A 310 1.66 9.47 16.05
C VAL A 310 2.52 10.65 15.64
N LEU A 311 2.17 11.87 16.05
CA LEU A 311 3.03 13.04 15.82
C LEU A 311 4.38 12.95 16.54
N GLN A 312 4.52 12.10 17.57
CA GLN A 312 5.79 11.89 18.29
C GLN A 312 6.84 11.12 17.44
N PHE A 313 6.43 10.49 16.33
CA PHE A 313 7.34 9.83 15.38
C PHE A 313 7.87 10.77 14.28
N LEU A 314 7.39 12.01 14.20
CA LEU A 314 7.75 12.99 13.17
C LEU A 314 8.87 13.92 13.59
#